data_3b20f076177fac96695b9fb2028e0872
#
_entry.id   3b20f076177fac96695b9fb2028e0872
#
_cell.length_a   1.000
_cell.length_b   1.000
_cell.length_c   1.000
_cell.angle_alpha   90.00
_cell.angle_beta   90.00
_cell.angle_gamma   90.00
#
_symmetry.space_group_name_H-M   'P 1'
#
loop_
_entity.id
_entity.type
_entity.pdbx_description
1 polymer ?
#
loop_
_entity_poly.entity_id
_entity_poly.type
_entity_poly.pdbx_seq_one_letter_code
_entity_poly.pdbx_strand_id
1 'polypeptide(L)'
;MTVTIMSNQSMSFKGLRLLVVDDDPDTRTLLTFLFELDGAEIITAASAGDAIEIMSFFKPDILISDIYLPDENGCSLLMKVRNLEAKRGRKIPAIALTASAFDEDRNRALLAGYDIYRCKPIDLDDLSSTVASLVMLEEYA
;
A
#
# COMPACT_ATOMS: atom_id res chain seq x y z
N MET A 1 6.17 -2.02 -15.62
CA MET A 1 4.85 -1.65 -15.07
C MET A 1 4.47 -0.25 -15.53
N THR A 2 3.23 -0.05 -15.90
CA THR A 2 2.76 1.23 -16.45
C THR A 2 1.41 1.60 -15.87
N VAL A 3 1.30 2.84 -15.39
CA VAL A 3 0.02 3.43 -15.01
C VAL A 3 -0.37 4.42 -16.11
N THR A 4 -1.56 4.23 -16.67
CA THR A 4 -2.05 5.06 -17.77
C THR A 4 -3.34 5.75 -17.33
N ILE A 5 -3.43 7.07 -17.59
CA ILE A 5 -4.67 7.80 -17.42
C ILE A 5 -5.49 7.62 -18.68
N MET A 6 -6.65 6.99 -18.52
CA MET A 6 -7.61 6.83 -19.61
C MET A 6 -8.62 7.98 -19.57
N SER A 7 -9.48 8.11 -20.56
CA SER A 7 -10.41 9.22 -20.64
C SER A 7 -11.19 9.46 -19.34
N ASN A 8 -11.43 10.73 -18.99
CA ASN A 8 -12.22 11.16 -17.83
C ASN A 8 -11.68 10.64 -16.48
N GLN A 9 -10.36 10.70 -16.32
CA GLN A 9 -9.69 10.36 -15.06
C GLN A 9 -9.74 8.88 -14.67
N SER A 10 -10.21 8.01 -15.53
CA SER A 10 -10.06 6.57 -15.34
C SER A 10 -8.59 6.20 -15.44
N MET A 11 -8.14 5.29 -14.57
CA MET A 11 -6.75 4.85 -14.54
C MET A 11 -6.66 3.38 -14.89
N SER A 12 -5.59 3.00 -15.59
CA SER A 12 -5.25 1.61 -15.79
C SER A 12 -4.05 1.26 -14.92
N PHE A 13 -4.24 0.29 -14.04
CA PHE A 13 -3.19 -0.26 -13.20
C PHE A 13 -2.70 -1.63 -13.69
N LYS A 14 -2.87 -1.89 -14.98
CA LYS A 14 -2.45 -3.17 -15.57
C LYS A 14 -0.97 -3.43 -15.29
N GLY A 15 -0.68 -4.59 -14.73
CA GLY A 15 0.68 -4.98 -14.38
C GLY A 15 1.15 -4.48 -13.03
N LEU A 16 0.40 -3.59 -12.37
CA LEU A 16 0.73 -3.12 -11.03
C LEU A 16 0.41 -4.22 -10.00
N ARG A 17 1.32 -4.45 -9.07
CA ARG A 17 1.18 -5.45 -8.02
C ARG A 17 1.10 -4.74 -6.67
N LEU A 18 -0.04 -4.94 -5.97
CA LEU A 18 -0.29 -4.32 -4.67
C LEU A 18 -0.34 -5.37 -3.57
N LEU A 19 0.26 -5.04 -2.43
CA LEU A 19 0.05 -5.76 -1.19
C LEU A 19 -0.71 -4.86 -0.23
N VAL A 20 -1.88 -5.31 0.23
CA VAL A 20 -2.72 -4.60 1.19
C VAL A 20 -2.71 -5.37 2.50
N VAL A 21 -2.37 -4.69 3.60
CA VAL A 21 -2.31 -5.29 4.93
C VAL A 21 -3.29 -4.56 5.85
N ASP A 22 -4.35 -5.23 6.22
CA ASP A 22 -5.40 -4.66 7.07
C ASP A 22 -6.20 -5.79 7.69
N ASP A 23 -6.45 -5.74 9.00
CA ASP A 23 -7.23 -6.78 9.68
C ASP A 23 -8.73 -6.66 9.43
N ASP A 24 -9.20 -5.53 8.92
CA ASP A 24 -10.59 -5.33 8.56
C ASP A 24 -10.90 -6.00 7.20
N PRO A 25 -11.74 -7.07 7.21
CA PRO A 25 -12.06 -7.76 5.96
C PRO A 25 -12.81 -6.88 4.95
N ASP A 26 -13.60 -5.92 5.41
CA ASP A 26 -14.33 -5.02 4.51
C ASP A 26 -13.36 -4.11 3.75
N THR A 27 -12.34 -3.60 4.43
CA THR A 27 -11.30 -2.81 3.79
C THR A 27 -10.55 -3.64 2.74
N ARG A 28 -10.16 -4.87 3.09
CA ARG A 28 -9.47 -5.75 2.13
C ARG A 28 -10.32 -6.01 0.89
N THR A 29 -11.61 -6.32 1.09
CA THR A 29 -12.53 -6.57 -0.01
C THR A 29 -12.72 -5.34 -0.89
N LEU A 30 -12.92 -4.17 -0.28
CA LEU A 30 -13.11 -2.92 -1.00
C LEU A 30 -11.91 -2.57 -1.87
N LEU A 31 -10.71 -2.65 -1.33
CA LEU A 31 -9.50 -2.30 -2.06
C LEU A 31 -9.18 -3.31 -3.16
N THR A 32 -9.44 -4.59 -2.90
CA THR A 32 -9.31 -5.62 -3.93
C THR A 32 -10.20 -5.30 -5.12
N PHE A 33 -11.47 -5.01 -4.85
CA PHE A 33 -12.43 -4.69 -5.90
C PHE A 33 -12.00 -3.45 -6.68
N LEU A 34 -11.63 -2.37 -5.97
CA LEU A 34 -11.23 -1.11 -6.59
C LEU A 34 -10.07 -1.30 -7.57
N PHE A 35 -9.00 -1.92 -7.12
CA PHE A 35 -7.78 -2.00 -7.93
C PHE A 35 -7.84 -3.10 -8.99
N GLU A 36 -8.54 -4.21 -8.73
CA GLU A 36 -8.73 -5.25 -9.74
C GLU A 36 -9.54 -4.75 -10.92
N LEU A 37 -10.54 -3.89 -10.69
CA LEU A 37 -11.29 -3.27 -11.78
C LEU A 37 -10.38 -2.49 -12.73
N ASP A 38 -9.32 -1.90 -12.22
CA ASP A 38 -8.37 -1.14 -13.00
C ASP A 38 -7.20 -1.98 -13.52
N GLY A 39 -7.26 -3.29 -13.33
CA GLY A 39 -6.30 -4.23 -13.92
C GLY A 39 -5.12 -4.60 -13.05
N ALA A 40 -5.07 -4.15 -11.80
CA ALA A 40 -3.99 -4.50 -10.89
C ALA A 40 -4.09 -5.93 -10.38
N GLU A 41 -2.96 -6.51 -10.05
CA GLU A 41 -2.86 -7.75 -9.27
C GLU A 41 -2.71 -7.37 -7.80
N ILE A 42 -3.61 -7.88 -6.95
CA ILE A 42 -3.62 -7.52 -5.54
C ILE A 42 -3.66 -8.77 -4.67
N ILE A 43 -2.80 -8.79 -3.65
CA ILE A 43 -2.87 -9.79 -2.58
C ILE A 43 -3.08 -9.05 -1.28
N THR A 44 -3.91 -9.60 -0.41
CA THR A 44 -4.21 -9.01 0.88
C THR A 44 -3.73 -9.88 2.02
N ALA A 45 -3.39 -9.25 3.14
CA ALA A 45 -2.99 -9.91 4.37
C ALA A 45 -3.76 -9.30 5.54
N ALA A 46 -4.11 -10.11 6.53
CA ALA A 46 -4.82 -9.67 7.72
C ALA A 46 -3.88 -9.31 8.88
N SER A 47 -2.58 -9.59 8.74
CA SER A 47 -1.58 -9.37 9.78
C SER A 47 -0.23 -9.07 9.16
N ALA A 48 0.67 -8.52 9.96
CA ALA A 48 2.03 -8.26 9.52
C ALA A 48 2.79 -9.56 9.20
N GLY A 49 2.59 -10.59 10.01
CA GLY A 49 3.21 -11.90 9.78
C GLY A 49 2.80 -12.50 8.44
N ASP A 50 1.51 -12.45 8.12
CA ASP A 50 1.00 -12.93 6.83
C ASP A 50 1.59 -12.12 5.67
N ALA A 51 1.72 -10.81 5.84
CA ALA A 51 2.31 -9.96 4.81
C ALA A 51 3.76 -10.34 4.49
N ILE A 52 4.56 -10.57 5.51
CA ILE A 52 5.97 -10.97 5.32
C ILE A 52 6.04 -12.34 4.63
N GLU A 53 5.18 -13.27 5.01
CA GLU A 53 5.10 -14.58 4.37
C GLU A 53 4.75 -14.46 2.89
N ILE A 54 3.77 -13.61 2.56
CA ILE A 54 3.37 -13.34 1.17
C ILE A 54 4.55 -12.78 0.37
N MET A 55 5.35 -11.91 0.96
CA MET A 55 6.49 -11.30 0.28
C MET A 55 7.59 -12.31 -0.07
N SER A 56 7.54 -13.53 0.44
CA SER A 56 8.47 -14.59 0.03
C SER A 56 8.22 -15.05 -1.42
N PHE A 57 7.01 -14.88 -1.94
CA PHE A 57 6.64 -15.32 -3.29
C PHE A 57 5.98 -14.23 -4.14
N PHE A 58 5.55 -13.13 -3.53
CA PHE A 58 4.90 -12.02 -4.22
C PHE A 58 5.75 -10.76 -4.02
N LYS A 59 6.17 -10.13 -5.13
CA LYS A 59 6.98 -8.91 -5.09
C LYS A 59 6.08 -7.72 -5.40
N PRO A 60 5.56 -7.02 -4.39
CA PRO A 60 4.68 -5.89 -4.64
C PRO A 60 5.43 -4.69 -5.19
N ASP A 61 4.75 -3.90 -5.98
CA ASP A 61 5.22 -2.60 -6.45
C ASP A 61 4.86 -1.49 -5.47
N ILE A 62 3.83 -1.72 -4.65
CA ILE A 62 3.38 -0.77 -3.64
C ILE A 62 2.74 -1.52 -2.46
N LEU A 63 2.94 -0.97 -1.26
CA LEU A 63 2.36 -1.47 -0.02
C LEU A 63 1.32 -0.47 0.49
N ILE A 64 0.14 -0.97 0.85
CA ILE A 64 -0.86 -0.20 1.60
C ILE A 64 -1.10 -0.96 2.90
N SER A 65 -0.85 -0.33 4.05
CA SER A 65 -0.95 -1.01 5.33
C SER A 65 -1.62 -0.15 6.39
N ASP A 66 -2.47 -0.77 7.19
CA ASP A 66 -2.90 -0.17 8.45
C ASP A 66 -1.72 -0.17 9.42
N ILE A 67 -1.62 0.85 10.27
CA ILE A 67 -0.58 0.90 11.30
C ILE A 67 -0.99 0.14 12.57
N TYR A 68 -2.28 -0.14 12.75
CA TYR A 68 -2.79 -0.94 13.87
C TYR A 68 -3.15 -2.34 13.39
N LEU A 69 -2.21 -3.26 13.48
CA LEU A 69 -2.40 -4.66 13.10
C LEU A 69 -2.44 -5.54 14.35
N PRO A 70 -3.06 -6.73 14.27
CA PRO A 70 -3.29 -7.54 15.48
C PRO A 70 -2.03 -8.12 16.10
N ASP A 71 -1.00 -8.39 15.32
CA ASP A 71 0.23 -9.04 15.78
C ASP A 71 1.38 -8.05 16.06
N GLU A 72 1.50 -7.01 15.23
CA GLU A 72 2.47 -5.94 15.43
C GLU A 72 1.99 -4.68 14.72
N ASN A 73 2.57 -3.52 15.01
CA ASN A 73 2.15 -2.31 14.34
C ASN A 73 2.73 -2.22 12.91
N GLY A 74 2.07 -1.40 12.07
CA GLY A 74 2.47 -1.25 10.68
C GLY A 74 3.82 -0.59 10.48
N CYS A 75 4.31 0.17 11.47
CA CYS A 75 5.65 0.75 11.42
C CYS A 75 6.72 -0.33 11.53
N SER A 76 6.50 -1.29 12.42
CA SER A 76 7.37 -2.46 12.56
C SER A 76 7.37 -3.31 11.30
N LEU A 77 6.19 -3.50 10.69
CA LEU A 77 6.08 -4.18 9.39
C LEU A 77 6.92 -3.48 8.33
N LEU A 78 6.81 -2.14 8.24
CA LEU A 78 7.55 -1.39 7.24
C LEU A 78 9.06 -1.54 7.42
N MET A 79 9.55 -1.57 8.65
CA MET A 79 10.98 -1.81 8.91
C MET A 79 11.43 -3.15 8.33
N LYS A 80 10.63 -4.20 8.49
CA LYS A 80 10.91 -5.51 7.91
C LYS A 80 10.89 -5.49 6.39
N VAL A 81 9.93 -4.76 5.81
CA VAL A 81 9.84 -4.57 4.36
C VAL A 81 11.09 -3.86 3.84
N ARG A 82 11.54 -2.80 4.52
CA ARG A 82 12.74 -2.05 4.13
C ARG A 82 14.01 -2.92 4.19
N ASN A 83 14.09 -3.83 5.17
CA ASN A 83 15.21 -4.78 5.24
C ASN A 83 15.21 -5.76 4.05
N LEU A 84 14.03 -6.20 3.62
CA LEU A 84 13.91 -7.04 2.42
C LEU A 84 14.30 -6.28 1.15
N GLU A 85 13.92 -5.02 1.05
CA GLU A 85 14.29 -4.16 -0.09
C GLU A 85 15.80 -3.97 -0.19
N ALA A 86 16.47 -3.77 0.93
CA ALA A 86 17.92 -3.60 0.95
C ALA A 86 18.63 -4.78 0.30
N LYS A 87 18.06 -5.98 0.41
CA LYS A 87 18.58 -7.19 -0.23
C LYS A 87 18.21 -7.30 -1.70
N ARG A 88 17.16 -6.61 -2.13
CA ARG A 88 16.62 -6.68 -3.50
C ARG A 88 16.98 -5.47 -4.36
N GLY A 89 17.52 -4.41 -3.74
CA GLY A 89 17.97 -3.20 -4.44
C GLY A 89 16.84 -2.30 -4.95
N ARG A 90 15.62 -2.44 -4.44
CA ARG A 90 14.46 -1.66 -4.89
C ARG A 90 13.62 -1.20 -3.72
N LYS A 91 13.28 0.09 -3.72
CA LYS A 91 12.39 0.68 -2.72
C LYS A 91 10.92 0.51 -3.15
N ILE A 92 10.08 0.02 -2.22
CA ILE A 92 8.64 -0.14 -2.42
C ILE A 92 7.94 1.08 -1.80
N PRO A 93 7.22 1.91 -2.58
CA PRO A 93 6.40 2.96 -2.00
C PRO A 93 5.38 2.39 -1.02
N ALA A 94 5.11 3.11 0.06
CA ALA A 94 4.23 2.63 1.12
C ALA A 94 3.25 3.70 1.57
N ILE A 95 1.97 3.33 1.66
CA ILE A 95 0.88 4.17 2.14
C ILE A 95 0.39 3.60 3.48
N ALA A 96 0.35 4.43 4.52
CA ALA A 96 -0.33 4.10 5.75
C ALA A 96 -1.80 4.49 5.63
N LEU A 97 -2.70 3.53 5.88
CA LEU A 97 -4.14 3.74 5.80
C LEU A 97 -4.78 3.26 7.09
N THR A 98 -5.30 4.18 7.90
CA THR A 98 -5.72 3.85 9.25
C THR A 98 -6.91 4.68 9.72
N ALA A 99 -7.63 4.17 10.74
CA ALA A 99 -8.72 4.90 11.38
C ALA A 99 -8.23 6.05 12.27
N SER A 100 -6.96 6.08 12.65
CA SER A 100 -6.42 7.12 13.52
C SER A 100 -6.20 8.43 12.77
N ALA A 101 -6.75 9.52 13.33
CA ALA A 101 -6.56 10.87 12.82
C ALA A 101 -5.61 11.70 13.70
N PHE A 102 -4.93 11.09 14.66
CA PHE A 102 -4.01 11.80 15.55
C PHE A 102 -2.71 12.15 14.84
N ASP A 103 -2.26 13.40 15.00
CA ASP A 103 -0.99 13.87 14.43
C ASP A 103 0.20 13.02 14.89
N GLU A 104 0.17 12.56 16.13
CA GLU A 104 1.21 11.71 16.70
C GLU A 104 1.38 10.41 15.91
N ASP A 105 0.28 9.76 15.54
CA ASP A 105 0.31 8.53 14.75
C ASP A 105 0.80 8.80 13.32
N ARG A 106 0.34 9.91 12.74
CA ARG A 106 0.80 10.35 11.42
C ARG A 106 2.30 10.58 11.42
N ASN A 107 2.80 11.33 12.40
CA ASN A 107 4.23 11.63 12.49
C ASN A 107 5.05 10.38 12.68
N ARG A 108 4.58 9.45 13.49
CA ARG A 108 5.24 8.17 13.71
C ARG A 108 5.33 7.34 12.44
N ALA A 109 4.23 7.29 11.66
CA ALA A 109 4.20 6.55 10.40
C ALA A 109 5.17 7.15 9.38
N LEU A 110 5.17 8.47 9.22
CA LEU A 110 6.06 9.15 8.29
C LEU A 110 7.53 8.99 8.70
N LEU A 111 7.84 9.07 9.99
CA LEU A 111 9.19 8.84 10.50
C LEU A 111 9.64 7.40 10.31
N ALA A 112 8.71 6.44 10.35
CA ALA A 112 9.02 5.03 10.10
C ALA A 112 9.34 4.74 8.63
N GLY A 113 8.97 5.66 7.73
CA GLY A 113 9.28 5.54 6.32
C GLY A 113 8.09 5.38 5.39
N TYR A 114 6.85 5.49 5.90
CA TYR A 114 5.69 5.57 5.02
C TYR A 114 5.75 6.85 4.21
N ASP A 115 5.48 6.75 2.92
CA ASP A 115 5.54 7.91 2.02
C ASP A 115 4.32 8.80 2.16
N ILE A 116 3.16 8.20 2.44
CA ILE A 116 1.87 8.89 2.54
C ILE A 116 1.10 8.30 3.72
N TYR A 117 0.32 9.16 4.39
CA TYR A 117 -0.60 8.78 5.47
C TYR A 117 -2.01 9.22 5.09
N ARG A 118 -2.96 8.28 5.14
CA ARG A 118 -4.36 8.55 4.86
C ARG A 118 -5.25 7.97 5.94
N CYS A 119 -6.32 8.68 6.26
CA CYS A 119 -7.29 8.25 7.29
C CYS A 119 -8.51 7.60 6.67
N LYS A 120 -9.05 6.59 7.34
CA LYS A 120 -10.38 6.06 7.03
C LYS A 120 -11.45 7.05 7.53
N PRO A 121 -12.61 7.19 6.88
CA PRO A 121 -13.09 6.39 5.75
C PRO A 121 -12.33 6.70 4.46
N ILE A 122 -12.20 5.68 3.61
CA ILE A 122 -11.39 5.76 2.39
C ILE A 122 -12.09 6.59 1.33
N ASP A 123 -11.40 7.61 0.82
CA ASP A 123 -11.76 8.28 -0.43
C ASP A 123 -11.12 7.49 -1.56
N LEU A 124 -11.93 6.77 -2.33
CA LEU A 124 -11.44 5.85 -3.35
C LEU A 124 -10.70 6.59 -4.49
N ASP A 125 -11.21 7.74 -4.90
CA ASP A 125 -10.58 8.54 -5.94
C ASP A 125 -9.22 9.08 -5.47
N ASP A 126 -9.17 9.59 -4.25
CA ASP A 126 -7.93 10.06 -3.66
C ASP A 126 -6.90 8.94 -3.55
N LEU A 127 -7.31 7.76 -3.10
CA LEU A 127 -6.41 6.63 -2.96
C LEU A 127 -5.86 6.18 -4.32
N SER A 128 -6.72 6.06 -5.33
CA SER A 128 -6.28 5.71 -6.68
C SER A 128 -5.29 6.73 -7.23
N SER A 129 -5.56 8.02 -7.05
CA SER A 129 -4.66 9.09 -7.48
C SER A 129 -3.33 9.06 -6.73
N THR A 130 -3.38 8.77 -5.44
CA THR A 130 -2.17 8.66 -4.61
C THR A 130 -1.29 7.50 -5.06
N VAL A 131 -1.89 6.34 -5.29
CA VAL A 131 -1.16 5.16 -5.81
C VAL A 131 -0.52 5.49 -7.16
N ALA A 132 -1.28 6.08 -8.07
CA ALA A 132 -0.76 6.46 -9.38
C ALA A 132 0.42 7.41 -9.28
N SER A 133 0.34 8.41 -8.42
CA SER A 133 1.42 9.40 -8.22
C SER A 133 2.70 8.73 -7.71
N LEU A 134 2.59 7.84 -6.73
CA LEU A 134 3.75 7.17 -6.16
C LEU A 134 4.44 6.24 -7.18
N VAL A 135 3.64 5.51 -7.95
CA VAL A 135 4.16 4.58 -8.96
C VAL A 135 4.77 5.34 -10.13
N MET A 136 4.16 6.42 -10.58
CA MET A 136 4.69 7.26 -11.66
C MET A 136 6.01 7.93 -11.26
N LEU A 137 6.12 8.42 -10.03
CA LEU A 137 7.36 8.99 -9.52
C LEU A 137 8.48 7.94 -9.49
N GLU A 138 8.16 6.72 -9.12
CA GLU A 138 9.09 5.60 -9.12
C GLU A 138 9.60 5.29 -10.54
N GLU A 139 8.73 5.37 -11.55
CA GLU A 139 9.08 5.14 -12.96
C GLU A 139 10.07 6.17 -13.49
N TYR A 140 9.96 7.42 -13.03
CA TYR A 140 10.77 8.52 -13.52
C TYR A 140 11.97 8.86 -12.61
N ALA A 141 12.06 8.20 -11.48
CA ALA A 141 13.19 8.38 -10.57
C ALA A 141 14.34 7.45 -10.95
#